data_45b0486f1c8faa97042bd22eb9bb0961
#
_entry.id   45b0486f1c8faa97042bd22eb9bb0961
#
_cell.length_a   1.000
_cell.length_b   1.000
_cell.length_c   1.000
_cell.angle_alpha   90.00
_cell.angle_beta   90.00
_cell.angle_gamma   90.00
#
_symmetry.space_group_name_H-M   'P 1'
#
loop_
_entity.id
_entity.type
_entity.pdbx_description
1 polymer ?
#
loop_
_entity_poly.entity_id
_entity_poly.type
_entity_poly.pdbx_seq_one_letter_code
_entity_poly.pdbx_strand_id
1 'polypeptide(L)'
;MKDSINITVDVNFIESQSDIASNQFVFSYTVKITNNGEIGAQLLTRHWKIEDESGKIEDVIGEGVVGQQPYLSPGESYEYTSGAVLKTQTGSMRGSYGMIDDLGNRFDAPIPLFVLSKPYTLH
;
A
#
# COMPACT_ATOMS: atom_id res chain seq x y z
N MET A 1 8.29 17.83 2.50
CA MET A 1 8.50 16.47 3.03
C MET A 1 7.92 15.36 2.15
N LYS A 2 6.76 15.57 1.52
CA LYS A 2 6.13 14.46 0.75
C LYS A 2 7.02 13.90 -0.35
N ASP A 3 7.80 14.76 -1.01
CA ASP A 3 8.71 14.33 -2.08
C ASP A 3 9.97 13.64 -1.55
N SER A 4 10.17 13.67 -0.23
CA SER A 4 11.30 13.01 0.43
C SER A 4 10.94 11.62 0.94
N ILE A 5 9.68 11.24 0.87
CA ILE A 5 9.24 9.90 1.27
C ILE A 5 9.12 9.05 0.01
N ASN A 6 9.96 8.03 -0.06
CA ASN A 6 9.94 7.09 -1.19
C ASN A 6 9.17 5.84 -0.82
N ILE A 7 8.21 5.47 -1.64
CA ILE A 7 7.36 4.30 -1.38
C ILE A 7 7.45 3.36 -2.58
N THR A 8 7.80 2.11 -2.29
CA THR A 8 7.83 1.04 -3.29
C THR A 8 6.93 -0.10 -2.84
N VAL A 9 6.33 -0.81 -3.79
CA VAL A 9 5.40 -1.90 -3.50
C VAL A 9 5.73 -3.11 -4.36
N ASP A 10 5.80 -4.28 -3.72
CA ASP A 10 5.91 -5.58 -4.38
C ASP A 10 4.63 -6.35 -4.17
N VAL A 11 4.10 -6.96 -5.24
CA VAL A 11 2.82 -7.67 -5.22
C VAL A 11 3.03 -9.14 -5.54
N ASN A 12 2.31 -10.01 -4.81
CA ASN A 12 2.26 -11.44 -5.09
C ASN A 12 0.82 -11.91 -5.13
N PHE A 13 0.49 -12.73 -6.13
CA PHE A 13 -0.77 -13.45 -6.17
C PHE A 13 -0.67 -14.71 -5.32
N ILE A 14 -1.62 -14.91 -4.40
CA ILE A 14 -1.61 -16.04 -3.47
C ILE A 14 -2.62 -17.08 -3.96
N GLU A 15 -2.17 -17.99 -4.82
CA GLU A 15 -3.02 -19.00 -5.41
C GLU A 15 -3.66 -19.90 -4.36
N SER A 16 -2.89 -20.31 -3.34
CA SER A 16 -3.36 -21.23 -2.29
C SER A 16 -4.50 -20.66 -1.45
N GLN A 17 -4.66 -19.35 -1.40
CA GLN A 17 -5.73 -18.68 -0.64
C GLN A 17 -6.83 -18.16 -1.53
N SER A 18 -6.66 -18.25 -2.84
CA SER A 18 -7.64 -17.80 -3.82
C SER A 18 -8.66 -18.88 -4.10
N ASP A 19 -9.91 -18.46 -4.39
CA ASP A 19 -10.97 -19.34 -4.84
C ASP A 19 -11.53 -18.78 -6.14
N ILE A 20 -10.95 -19.23 -7.25
CA ILE A 20 -11.27 -18.71 -8.58
C ILE A 20 -12.71 -19.00 -8.96
N ALA A 21 -13.23 -20.17 -8.55
CA ALA A 21 -14.62 -20.53 -8.83
C ALA A 21 -15.61 -19.57 -8.16
N SER A 22 -15.24 -18.99 -7.02
CA SER A 22 -16.06 -18.01 -6.29
C SER A 22 -15.65 -16.57 -6.56
N ASN A 23 -14.78 -16.33 -7.54
CA ASN A 23 -14.26 -15.00 -7.88
C ASN A 23 -13.58 -14.34 -6.67
N GLN A 24 -12.71 -15.08 -6.00
CA GLN A 24 -11.89 -14.56 -4.90
C GLN A 24 -10.42 -14.68 -5.26
N PHE A 25 -9.83 -13.54 -5.58
CA PHE A 25 -8.43 -13.44 -5.98
C PHE A 25 -7.66 -12.75 -4.86
N VAL A 26 -6.79 -13.52 -4.19
CA VAL A 26 -6.06 -13.04 -3.01
C VAL A 26 -4.65 -12.63 -3.40
N PHE A 27 -4.27 -11.44 -2.97
CA PHE A 27 -2.93 -10.89 -3.20
C PHE A 27 -2.31 -10.50 -1.87
N SER A 28 -1.00 -10.62 -1.79
CA SER A 28 -0.23 -9.93 -0.76
C SER A 28 0.54 -8.80 -1.41
N TYR A 29 0.79 -7.74 -0.66
CA TYR A 29 1.63 -6.66 -1.12
C TYR A 29 2.56 -6.23 0.01
N THR A 30 3.80 -6.00 -0.35
CA THR A 30 4.83 -5.55 0.58
C THR A 30 5.21 -4.12 0.24
N VAL A 31 5.05 -3.24 1.20
CA VAL A 31 5.34 -1.81 1.04
C VAL A 31 6.61 -1.48 1.78
N LYS A 32 7.52 -0.78 1.11
CA LYS A 32 8.71 -0.22 1.73
C LYS A 32 8.64 1.29 1.68
N ILE A 33 8.73 1.91 2.85
CA ILE A 33 8.65 3.36 3.03
C ILE A 33 10.00 3.84 3.49
N THR A 34 10.63 4.74 2.75
CA THR A 34 11.97 5.25 3.06
C THR A 34 11.91 6.76 3.23
N ASN A 35 12.46 7.26 4.32
CA ASN A 35 12.59 8.69 4.54
C ASN A 35 13.94 9.17 3.99
N ASN A 36 13.90 9.84 2.84
CA ASN A 36 15.08 10.43 2.22
C ASN A 36 15.23 11.92 2.54
N GLY A 37 14.45 12.42 3.48
CA GLY A 37 14.49 13.81 3.92
C GLY A 37 15.57 14.07 4.94
N GLU A 38 15.63 15.30 5.40
CA GLU A 38 16.64 15.76 6.37
C GLU A 38 16.13 15.74 7.80
N ILE A 39 14.82 15.59 8.01
CA ILE A 39 14.18 15.49 9.32
C ILE A 39 13.34 14.23 9.40
N GLY A 40 13.04 13.80 10.62
CA GLY A 40 12.22 12.62 10.83
C GLY A 40 10.74 12.88 10.56
N ALA A 41 10.00 11.80 10.33
CA ALA A 41 8.56 11.84 10.12
C ALA A 41 7.92 10.56 10.64
N GLN A 42 6.68 10.69 11.12
CA GLN A 42 5.91 9.57 11.63
C GLN A 42 4.68 9.34 10.75
N LEU A 43 4.44 8.09 10.40
CA LEU A 43 3.23 7.69 9.71
C LEU A 43 2.09 7.59 10.72
N LEU A 44 0.98 8.28 10.46
CA LEU A 44 -0.18 8.31 11.36
C LEU A 44 -1.36 7.55 10.79
N THR A 45 -1.67 7.73 9.51
CA THR A 45 -2.89 7.20 8.89
C THR A 45 -2.60 6.62 7.52
N ARG A 46 -3.53 5.78 7.06
CA ARG A 46 -3.49 5.23 5.70
C ARG A 46 -4.80 5.47 5.00
N HIS A 47 -4.75 5.71 3.71
CA HIS A 47 -5.92 5.77 2.84
C HIS A 47 -5.61 5.02 1.56
N TRP A 48 -6.35 3.93 1.32
CA TRP A 48 -6.24 3.13 0.11
C TRP A 48 -7.50 3.26 -0.73
N LYS A 49 -7.30 3.32 -2.04
CA LYS A 49 -8.36 3.15 -3.03
C LYS A 49 -8.06 1.90 -3.82
N ILE A 50 -8.96 0.92 -3.72
CA ILE A 50 -8.83 -0.38 -4.39
C ILE A 50 -9.88 -0.42 -5.48
N GLU A 51 -9.42 -0.56 -6.72
CA GLU A 51 -10.30 -0.58 -7.89
C GLU A 51 -10.19 -1.92 -8.60
N ASP A 52 -11.34 -2.56 -8.86
CA ASP A 52 -11.38 -3.82 -9.61
C ASP A 52 -11.62 -3.57 -11.10
N GLU A 53 -11.69 -4.66 -11.91
CA GLU A 53 -11.89 -4.54 -13.35
C GLU A 53 -13.26 -3.96 -13.73
N SER A 54 -14.24 -4.07 -12.86
CA SER A 54 -15.59 -3.54 -13.12
C SER A 54 -15.67 -2.03 -12.88
N GLY A 55 -14.58 -1.43 -12.35
CA GLY A 55 -14.56 -0.02 -12.01
C GLY A 55 -15.07 0.29 -10.61
N LYS A 56 -15.41 -0.75 -9.83
CA LYS A 56 -15.81 -0.56 -8.45
C LYS A 56 -14.61 -0.13 -7.61
N ILE A 57 -14.78 0.95 -6.85
CA ILE A 57 -13.74 1.49 -5.98
C ILE A 57 -14.14 1.32 -4.53
N GLU A 58 -13.23 0.76 -3.74
CA GLU A 58 -13.37 0.63 -2.30
C GLU A 58 -12.34 1.52 -1.63
N ASP A 59 -12.79 2.35 -0.68
CA ASP A 59 -11.90 3.18 0.14
C ASP A 59 -11.66 2.48 1.47
N VAL A 60 -10.38 2.36 1.85
CA VAL A 60 -9.98 1.80 3.14
C VAL A 60 -9.18 2.86 3.88
N ILE A 61 -9.75 3.38 4.95
CA ILE A 61 -9.17 4.46 5.75
C ILE A 61 -8.96 3.94 7.16
N GLY A 62 -7.79 4.19 7.72
CA GLY A 62 -7.50 3.76 9.08
C GLY A 62 -6.24 4.39 9.64
N GLU A 63 -5.97 4.08 10.91
CA GLU A 63 -4.77 4.54 11.58
C GLU A 63 -3.63 3.54 11.41
N GLY A 64 -2.45 4.04 11.10
CA GLY A 64 -1.23 3.23 11.02
C GLY A 64 -1.23 2.21 9.91
N VAL A 65 -0.26 1.32 9.99
CA VAL A 65 -0.09 0.18 9.08
C VAL A 65 0.21 -1.05 9.92
N VAL A 66 -0.61 -2.09 9.76
CA VAL A 66 -0.47 -3.36 10.50
C VAL A 66 -0.29 -3.11 12.01
N GLY A 67 -1.12 -2.21 12.57
CA GLY A 67 -1.09 -1.89 14.00
C GLY A 67 0.06 -0.99 14.47
N GLN A 68 0.83 -0.43 13.54
CA GLN A 68 2.00 0.40 13.87
C GLN A 68 1.87 1.79 13.27
N GLN A 69 2.43 2.78 13.96
CA GLN A 69 2.61 4.14 13.46
C GLN A 69 4.11 4.46 13.46
N PRO A 70 4.86 3.92 12.48
CA PRO A 70 6.31 3.98 12.54
C PRO A 70 6.84 5.41 12.39
N TYR A 71 7.84 5.71 13.21
CA TYR A 71 8.64 6.92 13.09
C TYR A 71 9.90 6.59 12.31
N LEU A 72 10.18 7.38 11.27
CA LEU A 72 11.34 7.19 10.41
C LEU A 72 12.29 8.37 10.54
N SER A 73 13.47 8.11 11.09
CA SER A 73 14.57 9.07 11.05
C SER A 73 15.07 9.22 9.61
N PRO A 74 15.80 10.30 9.29
CA PRO A 74 16.40 10.42 7.96
C PRO A 74 17.23 9.18 7.58
N GLY A 75 16.95 8.62 6.42
CA GLY A 75 17.60 7.42 5.90
C GLY A 75 16.98 6.11 6.35
N GLU A 76 16.04 6.13 7.28
CA GLU A 76 15.40 4.91 7.74
C GLU A 76 14.27 4.45 6.81
N SER A 77 14.07 3.14 6.80
CA SER A 77 12.98 2.50 6.06
C SER A 77 12.12 1.67 6.98
N TYR A 78 10.85 1.54 6.62
CA TYR A 78 9.91 0.63 7.26
C TYR A 78 9.24 -0.21 6.19
N GLU A 79 9.16 -1.51 6.45
CA GLU A 79 8.58 -2.45 5.50
C GLU A 79 7.49 -3.26 6.18
N TYR A 80 6.36 -3.43 5.49
CA TYR A 80 5.28 -4.28 5.99
C TYR A 80 4.59 -4.99 4.84
N THR A 81 3.93 -6.10 5.17
CA THR A 81 3.16 -6.89 4.20
C THR A 81 1.71 -6.95 4.65
N SER A 82 0.81 -6.77 3.72
CA SER A 82 -0.62 -6.88 3.96
C SER A 82 -1.28 -7.60 2.79
N GLY A 83 -2.59 -7.78 2.86
CA GLY A 83 -3.31 -8.51 1.83
C GLY A 83 -4.49 -7.74 1.27
N ALA A 84 -4.90 -8.12 0.08
CA ALA A 84 -6.09 -7.61 -0.57
C ALA A 84 -6.81 -8.75 -1.29
N VAL A 85 -8.13 -8.71 -1.30
CA VAL A 85 -8.96 -9.67 -2.02
C VAL A 85 -9.76 -8.92 -3.07
N LEU A 86 -9.62 -9.34 -4.32
CA LEU A 86 -10.42 -8.82 -5.42
C LEU A 86 -11.45 -9.84 -5.87
N LYS A 87 -12.55 -9.36 -6.42
CA LYS A 87 -13.55 -10.22 -7.06
C LYS A 87 -13.31 -10.39 -8.55
N THR A 88 -12.28 -9.75 -9.07
CA THR A 88 -11.85 -9.82 -10.46
C THR A 88 -10.38 -10.21 -10.54
N GLN A 89 -9.94 -10.68 -11.70
CA GLN A 89 -8.57 -11.18 -11.88
C GLN A 89 -7.51 -10.11 -11.76
N THR A 90 -7.89 -8.87 -12.08
CA THR A 90 -6.99 -7.73 -11.99
C THR A 90 -7.67 -6.57 -11.31
N GLY A 91 -6.88 -5.68 -10.79
CA GLY A 91 -7.31 -4.43 -10.21
C GLY A 91 -6.11 -3.56 -9.96
N SER A 92 -6.32 -2.47 -9.27
CA SER A 92 -5.25 -1.55 -8.91
C SER A 92 -5.46 -1.01 -7.51
N MET A 93 -4.37 -0.59 -6.91
CA MET A 93 -4.40 0.10 -5.63
C MET A 93 -3.59 1.39 -5.74
N ARG A 94 -4.08 2.43 -5.09
CA ARG A 94 -3.41 3.71 -4.95
C ARG A 94 -3.83 4.34 -3.64
N GLY A 95 -3.15 5.34 -3.20
CA GLY A 95 -3.53 5.99 -1.96
C GLY A 95 -2.45 6.90 -1.42
N SER A 96 -2.50 7.12 -0.12
CA SER A 96 -1.54 7.98 0.57
C SER A 96 -1.41 7.57 2.04
N TYR A 97 -0.29 7.96 2.62
CA TYR A 97 -0.10 7.91 4.07
C TYR A 97 -0.13 9.33 4.62
N GLY A 98 -0.94 9.54 5.65
CA GLY A 98 -0.92 10.78 6.42
C GLY A 98 0.25 10.75 7.38
N MET A 99 1.14 11.73 7.29
CA MET A 99 2.36 11.78 8.09
C MET A 99 2.50 13.12 8.80
N ILE A 100 3.33 13.14 9.82
CA ILE A 100 3.71 14.36 10.53
C ILE A 100 5.23 14.40 10.66
N ASP A 101 5.85 15.52 10.33
CA ASP A 101 7.31 15.65 10.46
C ASP A 101 7.69 16.20 11.84
N ASP A 102 9.00 16.25 12.12
CA ASP A 102 9.55 16.70 13.40
C ASP A 102 9.24 18.18 13.72
N LEU A 103 8.84 18.95 12.71
CA LEU A 103 8.45 20.35 12.89
C LEU A 103 6.95 20.50 13.15
N GLY A 104 6.22 19.38 13.22
CA GLY A 104 4.79 19.40 13.46
C GLY A 104 3.95 19.63 12.22
N ASN A 105 4.55 19.61 11.03
CA ASN A 105 3.83 19.80 9.78
C ASN A 105 3.24 18.47 9.30
N ARG A 106 1.94 18.49 9.01
CA ARG A 106 1.25 17.33 8.45
C ARG A 106 1.30 17.37 6.93
N PHE A 107 1.46 16.19 6.32
CA PHE A 107 1.49 16.06 4.87
C PHE A 107 1.02 14.66 4.48
N ASP A 108 0.61 14.52 3.22
CA ASP A 108 0.25 13.22 2.66
C ASP A 108 1.37 12.75 1.74
N ALA A 109 1.88 11.55 2.02
CA ALA A 109 2.88 10.90 1.18
C ALA A 109 2.13 10.02 0.17
N PRO A 110 2.17 10.35 -1.14
CA PRO A 110 1.41 9.57 -2.12
C PRO A 110 2.04 8.20 -2.34
N ILE A 111 1.18 7.20 -2.45
CA ILE A 111 1.57 5.83 -2.79
C ILE A 111 1.39 5.69 -4.29
N PRO A 112 2.43 5.32 -5.05
CA PRO A 112 2.29 5.12 -6.49
C PRO A 112 1.24 4.03 -6.78
N LEU A 113 0.45 4.26 -7.83
CA LEU A 113 -0.50 3.24 -8.27
C LEU A 113 0.24 1.96 -8.63
N PHE A 114 -0.26 0.82 -8.16
CA PHE A 114 0.27 -0.48 -8.57
C PHE A 114 -0.87 -1.42 -8.95
N VAL A 115 -0.55 -2.39 -9.79
CA VAL A 115 -1.52 -3.31 -10.36
C VAL A 115 -1.50 -4.62 -9.58
N LEU A 116 -2.70 -5.11 -9.27
CA LEU A 116 -2.91 -6.46 -8.74
C LEU A 116 -3.36 -7.32 -9.92
N SER A 117 -2.58 -8.30 -10.31
CA SER A 117 -2.91 -9.12 -11.47
C SER A 117 -2.54 -10.58 -11.22
N LYS A 118 -3.54 -11.46 -11.42
CA LYS A 118 -3.27 -12.90 -11.42
C LYS A 118 -2.33 -13.20 -12.58
N PRO A 119 -1.20 -13.89 -12.33
CA PRO A 119 -0.26 -14.19 -13.39
C PRO A 119 -0.92 -15.00 -14.52
N TYR A 120 -0.58 -14.65 -15.74
CA TYR A 120 -1.00 -15.40 -16.92
C TYR A 120 -0.15 -16.64 -17.05
N THR A 121 -0.82 -17.79 -17.15
CA THR A 121 -0.13 -19.08 -17.29
C THR A 121 -0.25 -19.55 -18.74
N LEU A 122 0.91 -19.77 -19.37
CA LEU A 122 0.99 -20.38 -20.70
C LEU A 122 1.11 -21.88 -20.56
N HIS A 123 0.32 -22.58 -21.34
CA HIS A 123 0.36 -24.04 -21.40
C HIS A 123 0.83 -24.50 -22.77
#